data_abe2ff07697d9cc0ad0c47386ed398af
#
_entry.id   abe2ff07697d9cc0ad0c47386ed398af
#
_cell.length_a   1.000
_cell.length_b   1.000
_cell.length_c   1.000
_cell.angle_alpha   90.00
_cell.angle_beta   90.00
_cell.angle_gamma   90.00
#
_symmetry.space_group_name_H-M   'P 1'
#
loop_
_entity.id
_entity.type
_entity.pdbx_description
1 polymer ?
#
loop_
_entity_poly.entity_id
_entity_poly.type
_entity_poly.pdbx_seq_one_letter_code
_entity_poly.pdbx_strand_id
1 'polypeptide(L)'
;MKTAFKTAAAVLSAALASAACAQGLLGNAGSQETGSNGILAVVEDRVITRDEVMREVAPFIPQIRQKSLSEFEFNKRVGDYIREIVQNMVDRELIVKDFRDKGMTIPQSFLDSHFEDYIKKEFNGDRAEFIKFVQAQGKTIKQFRQDQEKDLIVGYMQNNKRQTVAEISPKKIKDYYEANKSKWYTPASAKISLITLKTGRTATLEENRKLAKEIVAKYNAGEKFSDLARKYSKDDSSAKGGEWGWYKKGELNPLLDKQAFSIEAGKITEPVEIGDMIFILKVEEKKPDGISPIDDVREQIEWTIAEQNGRETYNKWVEGLRKKAFVKYYK
;
A
#
# COMPACT_ATOMS: atom_id res chain seq x y z
N MET A 1 3.10 -12.01 2.11
CA MET A 1 3.43 -11.63 0.71
C MET A 1 2.25 -11.89 -0.24
N LYS A 2 1.05 -11.33 -0.01
CA LYS A 2 -0.15 -11.58 -0.88
C LYS A 2 -0.98 -10.32 -1.22
N THR A 3 -0.48 -9.13 -0.98
CA THR A 3 -1.31 -7.90 -1.07
C THR A 3 -0.87 -6.83 -2.06
N ALA A 4 0.21 -7.02 -2.82
CA ALA A 4 0.74 -5.96 -3.69
C ALA A 4 0.33 -6.04 -5.17
N PHE A 5 -0.40 -7.09 -5.62
CA PHE A 5 -0.77 -7.27 -7.04
C PHE A 5 -2.25 -7.04 -7.37
N LYS A 6 -3.09 -6.68 -6.40
CA LYS A 6 -4.54 -6.55 -6.63
C LYS A 6 -5.02 -5.21 -7.23
N THR A 7 -4.14 -4.24 -7.43
CA THR A 7 -4.56 -2.88 -7.83
C THR A 7 -4.46 -2.57 -9.31
N ALA A 8 -3.87 -3.43 -10.14
CA ALA A 8 -3.70 -3.14 -11.58
C ALA A 8 -4.90 -3.53 -12.46
N ALA A 9 -5.69 -4.53 -12.08
CA ALA A 9 -6.77 -5.04 -12.94
C ALA A 9 -8.13 -4.32 -12.79
N ALA A 10 -8.37 -3.64 -11.67
CA ALA A 10 -9.68 -3.03 -11.38
C ALA A 10 -9.91 -1.64 -12.03
N VAL A 11 -8.91 -1.04 -12.66
CA VAL A 11 -9.01 0.34 -13.21
C VAL A 11 -9.39 0.36 -14.70
N LEU A 12 -9.38 -0.79 -15.39
CA LEU A 12 -9.51 -0.82 -16.85
C LEU A 12 -10.95 -0.82 -17.39
N SER A 13 -11.98 -1.00 -16.56
CA SER A 13 -13.37 -1.04 -17.05
C SER A 13 -14.05 0.31 -17.27
N ALA A 14 -13.41 1.43 -16.88
CA ALA A 14 -13.97 2.78 -17.05
C ALA A 14 -13.35 3.61 -18.19
N ALA A 15 -12.38 3.09 -18.95
CA ALA A 15 -11.57 3.89 -19.86
C ALA A 15 -12.10 3.98 -21.32
N LEU A 16 -13.22 3.34 -21.65
CA LEU A 16 -13.73 3.31 -23.04
C LEU A 16 -14.45 4.58 -23.51
N ALA A 17 -14.68 5.57 -22.63
CA ALA A 17 -15.43 6.79 -23.00
C ALA A 17 -14.60 8.06 -23.22
N SER A 18 -13.28 8.05 -23.00
CA SER A 18 -12.47 9.28 -22.98
C SER A 18 -11.35 9.39 -24.04
N ALA A 19 -11.26 8.46 -24.97
CA ALA A 19 -10.26 8.53 -26.04
C ALA A 19 -10.47 9.71 -27.03
N ALA A 20 -11.66 10.29 -27.08
CA ALA A 20 -11.96 11.40 -27.97
C ALA A 20 -11.48 12.78 -27.46
N CYS A 21 -11.24 12.95 -26.16
CA CYS A 21 -10.82 14.24 -25.59
C CYS A 21 -9.30 14.45 -25.56
N ALA A 22 -8.50 13.40 -25.71
CA ALA A 22 -7.04 13.53 -25.64
C ALA A 22 -6.42 14.14 -26.90
N GLN A 23 -7.10 14.10 -28.04
CA GLN A 23 -6.62 14.67 -29.29
C GLN A 23 -6.65 16.20 -29.36
N GLY A 24 -7.45 16.87 -28.53
CA GLY A 24 -7.60 18.34 -28.52
C GLY A 24 -6.60 19.10 -27.63
N LEU A 25 -5.92 18.43 -26.71
CA LEU A 25 -5.13 19.07 -25.63
C LEU A 25 -3.64 19.29 -25.95
N LEU A 26 -3.16 18.74 -27.06
CA LEU A 26 -1.75 18.89 -27.49
C LEU A 26 -1.55 19.84 -28.69
N GLY A 27 -2.60 20.58 -29.08
CA GLY A 27 -2.66 21.38 -30.30
C GLY A 27 -2.04 22.78 -30.25
N ASN A 28 -1.43 23.26 -29.16
CA ASN A 28 -0.97 24.64 -29.09
C ASN A 28 0.44 24.84 -28.49
N ALA A 29 1.40 24.11 -28.99
CA ALA A 29 2.82 24.42 -28.81
C ALA A 29 3.55 24.24 -30.18
N GLY A 30 3.46 25.27 -31.02
CA GLY A 30 4.38 25.52 -32.15
C GLY A 30 4.38 24.49 -33.27
N SER A 31 3.67 24.85 -34.37
CA SER A 31 3.87 24.44 -35.78
C SER A 31 3.94 22.94 -36.13
N GLN A 32 2.85 22.52 -36.81
CA GLN A 32 2.78 21.59 -37.94
C GLN A 32 3.78 20.44 -38.03
N GLU A 33 3.27 19.26 -37.64
CA GLU A 33 3.38 18.05 -38.47
C GLU A 33 2.25 17.09 -38.12
N THR A 34 1.21 17.13 -38.89
CA THR A 34 0.14 16.14 -38.90
C THR A 34 0.70 14.83 -39.41
N GLY A 35 0.77 13.80 -38.56
CA GLY A 35 0.94 12.42 -39.04
C GLY A 35 2.24 11.72 -38.74
N SER A 36 3.23 12.27 -38.04
CA SER A 36 4.40 11.51 -37.64
C SER A 36 4.29 11.02 -36.21
N ASN A 37 4.30 9.70 -36.02
CA ASN A 37 4.49 9.05 -34.75
C ASN A 37 5.90 9.42 -34.21
N GLY A 38 6.01 10.56 -33.49
CA GLY A 38 7.28 11.13 -33.09
C GLY A 38 8.11 10.16 -32.26
N ILE A 39 9.41 10.08 -32.54
CA ILE A 39 10.36 9.30 -31.75
C ILE A 39 10.66 10.07 -30.48
N LEU A 40 10.51 9.43 -29.30
CA LEU A 40 10.87 10.01 -28.01
C LEU A 40 12.22 9.51 -27.49
N ALA A 41 12.57 8.25 -27.78
CA ALA A 41 13.89 7.73 -27.48
C ALA A 41 14.31 6.62 -28.45
N VAL A 42 15.61 6.44 -28.60
CA VAL A 42 16.23 5.28 -29.27
C VAL A 42 17.17 4.62 -28.27
N VAL A 43 17.00 3.33 -28.06
CA VAL A 43 17.81 2.49 -27.19
C VAL A 43 18.35 1.35 -28.01
N GLU A 44 19.66 1.36 -28.27
CA GLU A 44 20.27 0.41 -29.22
C GLU A 44 19.48 0.44 -30.54
N ASP A 45 18.93 -0.70 -30.95
CA ASP A 45 18.14 -0.85 -32.19
C ASP A 45 16.63 -0.61 -31.95
N ARG A 46 16.19 -0.32 -30.73
CA ARG A 46 14.78 -0.14 -30.38
C ARG A 46 14.38 1.33 -30.40
N VAL A 47 13.36 1.65 -31.18
CA VAL A 47 12.74 2.98 -31.23
C VAL A 47 11.55 2.99 -30.27
N ILE A 48 11.50 3.98 -29.36
CA ILE A 48 10.37 4.26 -28.46
C ILE A 48 9.60 5.44 -29.04
N THR A 49 8.35 5.20 -29.41
CA THR A 49 7.51 6.18 -30.09
C THR A 49 6.58 6.91 -29.12
N ARG A 50 6.11 8.08 -29.53
CA ARG A 50 5.11 8.87 -28.77
C ARG A 50 3.83 8.06 -28.53
N ASP A 51 3.35 7.32 -29.51
CA ASP A 51 2.11 6.55 -29.39
C ASP A 51 2.25 5.42 -28.36
N GLU A 52 3.41 4.76 -28.29
CA GLU A 52 3.68 3.76 -27.27
C GLU A 52 3.64 4.37 -25.88
N VAL A 53 4.32 5.50 -25.70
CA VAL A 53 4.36 6.20 -24.40
C VAL A 53 2.97 6.73 -24.02
N MET A 54 2.24 7.31 -24.97
CA MET A 54 0.89 7.82 -24.71
C MET A 54 -0.11 6.73 -24.34
N ARG A 55 0.02 5.52 -24.85
CA ARG A 55 -0.80 4.38 -24.40
C ARG A 55 -0.56 4.03 -22.93
N GLU A 56 0.68 4.12 -22.48
CA GLU A 56 1.02 3.89 -21.05
C GLU A 56 0.58 5.05 -20.14
N VAL A 57 0.58 6.28 -20.64
CA VAL A 57 0.23 7.49 -19.89
C VAL A 57 -1.30 7.70 -19.79
N ALA A 58 -2.05 7.37 -20.85
CA ALA A 58 -3.48 7.68 -20.98
C ALA A 58 -4.35 7.23 -19.77
N PRO A 59 -4.17 6.02 -19.19
CA PRO A 59 -4.95 5.58 -18.04
C PRO A 59 -4.78 6.45 -16.79
N PHE A 60 -3.66 7.17 -16.68
CA PHE A 60 -3.32 7.98 -15.52
C PHE A 60 -3.73 9.46 -15.67
N ILE A 61 -4.05 9.92 -16.88
CA ILE A 61 -4.44 11.30 -17.14
C ILE A 61 -5.59 11.79 -16.25
N PRO A 62 -6.70 11.04 -16.04
CA PRO A 62 -7.77 11.47 -15.17
C PRO A 62 -7.31 11.70 -13.72
N GLN A 63 -6.46 10.82 -13.20
CA GLN A 63 -5.91 10.95 -11.85
C GLN A 63 -4.96 12.15 -11.72
N ILE A 64 -4.11 12.39 -12.73
CA ILE A 64 -3.23 13.56 -12.78
C ILE A 64 -4.08 14.84 -12.78
N ARG A 65 -5.15 14.88 -13.59
CA ARG A 65 -6.08 16.01 -13.66
C ARG A 65 -6.73 16.30 -12.30
N GLN A 66 -7.24 15.27 -11.63
CA GLN A 66 -7.87 15.41 -10.31
C GLN A 66 -6.93 16.00 -9.25
N LYS A 67 -5.63 15.67 -9.34
CA LYS A 67 -4.60 16.13 -8.39
C LYS A 67 -3.97 17.48 -8.78
N SER A 68 -4.36 18.08 -9.89
CA SER A 68 -3.79 19.34 -10.40
C SER A 68 -4.70 20.51 -10.12
N LEU A 69 -4.16 21.57 -9.52
CA LEU A 69 -4.89 22.78 -9.13
C LEU A 69 -5.04 23.79 -10.28
N SER A 70 -4.25 23.65 -11.35
CA SER A 70 -4.27 24.53 -12.52
C SER A 70 -3.91 23.79 -13.79
N GLU A 71 -4.24 24.37 -14.95
CA GLU A 71 -3.86 23.85 -16.28
C GLU A 71 -2.34 23.79 -16.46
N PHE A 72 -1.63 24.79 -15.96
CA PHE A 72 -0.17 24.82 -15.99
C PHE A 72 0.41 23.64 -15.18
N GLU A 73 -0.09 23.41 -13.98
CA GLU A 73 0.34 22.28 -13.14
C GLU A 73 0.01 20.94 -13.78
N PHE A 74 -1.18 20.78 -14.37
CA PHE A 74 -1.58 19.59 -15.09
C PHE A 74 -0.61 19.28 -16.22
N ASN A 75 -0.35 20.25 -17.11
CA ASN A 75 0.55 20.07 -18.24
C ASN A 75 1.97 19.74 -17.79
N LYS A 76 2.47 20.38 -16.73
CA LYS A 76 3.75 20.06 -16.12
C LYS A 76 3.80 18.62 -15.62
N ARG A 77 2.79 18.18 -14.85
CA ARG A 77 2.72 16.82 -14.29
C ARG A 77 2.63 15.76 -15.39
N VAL A 78 1.85 16.01 -16.43
CA VAL A 78 1.78 15.11 -17.61
C VAL A 78 3.14 15.03 -18.30
N GLY A 79 3.83 16.15 -18.51
CA GLY A 79 5.17 16.16 -19.10
C GLY A 79 6.21 15.44 -18.25
N ASP A 80 6.14 15.60 -16.91
CA ASP A 80 7.01 14.87 -15.98
C ASP A 80 6.76 13.36 -16.06
N TYR A 81 5.48 12.96 -16.07
CA TYR A 81 5.08 11.57 -16.17
C TYR A 81 5.48 10.91 -17.50
N ILE A 82 5.32 11.62 -18.62
CA ILE A 82 5.81 11.18 -19.93
C ILE A 82 7.32 10.89 -19.86
N ARG A 83 8.13 11.78 -19.27
CA ARG A 83 9.58 11.57 -19.14
C ARG A 83 9.90 10.34 -18.28
N GLU A 84 9.16 10.14 -17.22
CA GLU A 84 9.30 8.96 -16.35
C GLU A 84 8.98 7.66 -17.13
N ILE A 85 7.88 7.63 -17.88
CA ILE A 85 7.51 6.45 -18.69
C ILE A 85 8.56 6.17 -19.76
N VAL A 86 9.03 7.20 -20.49
CA VAL A 86 10.11 7.04 -21.47
C VAL A 86 11.35 6.44 -20.80
N GLN A 87 11.75 6.95 -19.63
CA GLN A 87 12.89 6.43 -18.90
C GLN A 87 12.71 4.98 -18.47
N ASN A 88 11.51 4.62 -18.00
CA ASN A 88 11.19 3.25 -17.61
C ASN A 88 11.21 2.29 -18.82
N MET A 89 10.73 2.73 -19.98
CA MET A 89 10.78 1.94 -21.20
C MET A 89 12.23 1.74 -21.67
N VAL A 90 13.07 2.78 -21.59
CA VAL A 90 14.52 2.67 -21.86
C VAL A 90 15.16 1.64 -20.94
N ASP A 91 14.94 1.74 -19.64
CA ASP A 91 15.51 0.84 -18.64
C ASP A 91 15.08 -0.60 -18.88
N ARG A 92 13.80 -0.81 -19.19
CA ARG A 92 13.26 -2.13 -19.52
C ARG A 92 13.99 -2.77 -20.69
N GLU A 93 14.20 -2.05 -21.80
CA GLU A 93 14.94 -2.58 -22.96
C GLU A 93 16.40 -2.89 -22.61
N LEU A 94 17.06 -2.04 -21.83
CA LEU A 94 18.44 -2.27 -21.37
C LEU A 94 18.56 -3.50 -20.47
N ILE A 95 17.59 -3.72 -19.59
CA ILE A 95 17.54 -4.90 -18.70
C ILE A 95 17.34 -6.17 -19.54
N VAL A 96 16.43 -6.14 -20.51
CA VAL A 96 16.20 -7.27 -21.43
C VAL A 96 17.45 -7.58 -22.25
N LYS A 97 18.14 -6.54 -22.72
CA LYS A 97 19.42 -6.70 -23.43
C LYS A 97 20.48 -7.35 -22.53
N ASP A 98 20.69 -6.83 -21.30
CA ASP A 98 21.66 -7.38 -20.34
C ASP A 98 21.37 -8.86 -20.01
N PHE A 99 20.09 -9.24 -19.90
CA PHE A 99 19.67 -10.63 -19.72
C PHE A 99 20.13 -11.51 -20.91
N ARG A 100 19.88 -11.07 -22.13
CA ARG A 100 20.23 -11.80 -23.36
C ARG A 100 21.74 -11.84 -23.60
N ASP A 101 22.44 -10.74 -23.39
CA ASP A 101 23.90 -10.65 -23.50
C ASP A 101 24.64 -11.59 -22.55
N LYS A 102 24.01 -11.93 -21.42
CA LYS A 102 24.50 -12.95 -20.47
C LYS A 102 24.18 -14.38 -20.86
N GLY A 103 23.58 -14.60 -22.03
CA GLY A 103 23.19 -15.93 -22.53
C GLY A 103 22.02 -16.55 -21.76
N MET A 104 21.28 -15.75 -20.96
CA MET A 104 20.14 -16.25 -20.22
C MET A 104 18.92 -16.37 -21.12
N THR A 105 18.09 -17.40 -20.90
CA THR A 105 16.86 -17.65 -21.64
C THR A 105 15.76 -18.10 -20.68
N ILE A 106 14.51 -17.84 -21.05
CA ILE A 106 13.34 -18.40 -20.37
C ILE A 106 12.84 -19.59 -21.17
N PRO A 107 12.67 -20.79 -20.59
CA PRO A 107 12.13 -21.94 -21.31
C PRO A 107 10.73 -21.64 -21.87
N GLN A 108 10.49 -22.03 -23.12
CA GLN A 108 9.22 -21.79 -23.82
C GLN A 108 8.02 -22.39 -23.06
N SER A 109 8.19 -23.59 -22.48
CA SER A 109 7.16 -24.23 -21.66
C SER A 109 6.74 -23.39 -20.47
N PHE A 110 7.70 -22.67 -19.85
CA PHE A 110 7.40 -21.75 -18.75
C PHE A 110 6.59 -20.53 -19.23
N LEU A 111 6.99 -19.94 -20.36
CA LEU A 111 6.26 -18.82 -20.96
C LEU A 111 4.82 -19.21 -21.32
N ASP A 112 4.63 -20.41 -21.90
CA ASP A 112 3.31 -20.89 -22.26
C ASP A 112 2.44 -21.16 -21.01
N SER A 113 2.99 -21.79 -19.96
CA SER A 113 2.28 -22.00 -18.71
C SER A 113 1.90 -20.67 -18.04
N HIS A 114 2.83 -19.72 -17.99
CA HIS A 114 2.58 -18.39 -17.42
C HIS A 114 1.48 -17.64 -18.18
N PHE A 115 1.46 -17.76 -19.49
CA PHE A 115 0.44 -17.14 -20.33
C PHE A 115 -0.96 -17.76 -20.11
N GLU A 116 -1.05 -19.08 -20.00
CA GLU A 116 -2.30 -19.77 -19.69
C GLU A 116 -2.81 -19.42 -18.27
N ASP A 117 -1.90 -19.38 -17.29
CA ASP A 117 -2.22 -18.96 -15.93
C ASP A 117 -2.72 -17.52 -15.87
N TYR A 118 -2.16 -16.64 -16.70
CA TYR A 118 -2.63 -15.25 -16.84
C TYR A 118 -4.08 -15.21 -17.32
N ILE A 119 -4.39 -15.93 -18.42
CA ILE A 119 -5.75 -15.98 -18.97
C ILE A 119 -6.72 -16.57 -17.94
N LYS A 120 -6.33 -17.66 -17.26
CA LYS A 120 -7.16 -18.31 -16.23
C LYS A 120 -7.44 -17.37 -15.06
N LYS A 121 -6.45 -16.62 -14.62
CA LYS A 121 -6.54 -15.77 -13.42
C LYS A 121 -7.28 -14.46 -13.66
N GLU A 122 -6.98 -13.78 -14.77
CA GLU A 122 -7.49 -12.45 -15.05
C GLU A 122 -8.80 -12.47 -15.87
N PHE A 123 -9.05 -13.55 -16.64
CA PHE A 123 -10.22 -13.71 -17.52
C PHE A 123 -11.01 -14.99 -17.22
N ASN A 124 -10.79 -15.64 -16.07
CA ASN A 124 -11.45 -16.91 -15.72
C ASN A 124 -11.34 -18.00 -16.81
N GLY A 125 -10.28 -17.94 -17.65
CA GLY A 125 -10.07 -18.84 -18.77
C GLY A 125 -10.81 -18.44 -20.06
N ASP A 126 -11.55 -17.33 -20.09
CA ASP A 126 -12.24 -16.85 -21.29
C ASP A 126 -11.24 -16.21 -22.29
N ARG A 127 -10.85 -17.01 -23.29
CA ARG A 127 -9.94 -16.58 -24.34
C ARG A 127 -10.56 -15.54 -25.29
N ALA A 128 -11.87 -15.52 -25.45
CA ALA A 128 -12.51 -14.54 -26.32
C ALA A 128 -12.50 -13.16 -25.66
N GLU A 129 -12.75 -13.08 -24.36
CA GLU A 129 -12.61 -11.86 -23.57
C GLU A 129 -11.16 -11.37 -23.57
N PHE A 130 -10.21 -12.27 -23.35
CA PHE A 130 -8.78 -11.94 -23.43
C PHE A 130 -8.37 -11.38 -24.80
N ILE A 131 -8.82 -11.98 -25.91
CA ILE A 131 -8.52 -11.49 -27.27
C ILE A 131 -9.06 -10.06 -27.46
N LYS A 132 -10.30 -9.80 -27.06
CA LYS A 132 -10.89 -8.45 -27.08
C LYS A 132 -10.08 -7.45 -26.28
N PHE A 133 -9.62 -7.85 -25.11
CA PHE A 133 -8.77 -7.02 -24.24
C PHE A 133 -7.45 -6.65 -24.92
N VAL A 134 -6.76 -7.61 -25.55
CA VAL A 134 -5.49 -7.36 -26.27
C VAL A 134 -5.71 -6.46 -27.49
N GLN A 135 -6.80 -6.68 -28.24
CA GLN A 135 -7.16 -5.85 -29.39
C GLN A 135 -7.53 -4.43 -28.99
N ALA A 136 -8.21 -4.23 -27.84
CA ALA A 136 -8.52 -2.90 -27.31
C ALA A 136 -7.26 -2.09 -26.96
N GLN A 137 -6.14 -2.77 -26.67
CA GLN A 137 -4.82 -2.13 -26.50
C GLN A 137 -4.08 -1.87 -27.81
N GLY A 138 -4.67 -2.17 -28.96
CA GLY A 138 -4.03 -2.06 -30.28
C GLY A 138 -2.87 -3.03 -30.47
N LYS A 139 -2.85 -4.16 -29.77
CA LYS A 139 -1.79 -5.17 -29.81
C LYS A 139 -2.28 -6.46 -30.46
N THR A 140 -1.35 -7.20 -31.06
CA THR A 140 -1.55 -8.60 -31.42
C THR A 140 -1.24 -9.51 -30.21
N ILE A 141 -1.76 -10.74 -30.21
CA ILE A 141 -1.43 -11.75 -29.18
C ILE A 141 0.10 -12.00 -29.14
N LYS A 142 0.76 -12.00 -30.29
CA LYS A 142 2.22 -12.16 -30.38
C LYS A 142 2.95 -11.02 -29.65
N GLN A 143 2.55 -9.77 -29.88
CA GLN A 143 3.12 -8.61 -29.20
C GLN A 143 2.86 -8.67 -27.70
N PHE A 144 1.65 -9.04 -27.30
CA PHE A 144 1.31 -9.20 -25.88
C PHE A 144 2.18 -10.26 -25.19
N ARG A 145 2.38 -11.42 -25.82
CA ARG A 145 3.29 -12.47 -25.33
C ARG A 145 4.74 -11.98 -25.19
N GLN A 146 5.22 -11.23 -26.16
CA GLN A 146 6.57 -10.62 -26.13
C GLN A 146 6.69 -9.60 -24.98
N ASP A 147 5.65 -8.82 -24.72
CA ASP A 147 5.63 -7.88 -23.60
C ASP A 147 5.65 -8.64 -22.27
N GLN A 148 4.86 -9.73 -22.13
CA GLN A 148 4.87 -10.59 -20.95
C GLN A 148 6.24 -11.25 -20.71
N GLU A 149 6.90 -11.72 -21.78
CA GLU A 149 8.26 -12.25 -21.67
C GLU A 149 9.23 -11.18 -21.14
N LYS A 150 9.17 -9.95 -21.67
CA LYS A 150 9.99 -8.84 -21.21
C LYS A 150 9.70 -8.51 -19.74
N ASP A 151 8.43 -8.52 -19.32
CA ASP A 151 8.05 -8.28 -17.92
C ASP A 151 8.62 -9.33 -16.98
N LEU A 152 8.60 -10.59 -17.37
CA LEU A 152 9.21 -11.68 -16.62
C LEU A 152 10.72 -11.51 -16.50
N ILE A 153 11.40 -11.16 -17.60
CA ILE A 153 12.85 -10.89 -17.60
C ILE A 153 13.17 -9.75 -16.64
N VAL A 154 12.47 -8.62 -16.76
CA VAL A 154 12.69 -7.43 -15.92
C VAL A 154 12.44 -7.77 -14.47
N GLY A 155 11.34 -8.44 -14.14
CA GLY A 155 11.00 -8.86 -12.78
C GLY A 155 12.07 -9.79 -12.19
N TYR A 156 12.54 -10.78 -12.95
CA TYR A 156 13.60 -11.68 -12.54
C TYR A 156 14.91 -10.93 -12.26
N MET A 157 15.36 -10.11 -13.19
CA MET A 157 16.61 -9.35 -13.08
C MET A 157 16.57 -8.34 -11.92
N GLN A 158 15.44 -7.66 -11.74
CA GLN A 158 15.21 -6.74 -10.64
C GLN A 158 15.27 -7.46 -9.29
N ASN A 159 14.58 -8.61 -9.18
CA ASN A 159 14.57 -9.40 -7.94
C ASN A 159 15.97 -9.93 -7.62
N ASN A 160 16.66 -10.49 -8.61
CA ASN A 160 18.02 -10.98 -8.45
C ASN A 160 18.97 -9.87 -7.96
N LYS A 161 18.91 -8.67 -8.55
CA LYS A 161 19.74 -7.53 -8.16
C LYS A 161 19.41 -7.00 -6.77
N ARG A 162 18.15 -7.02 -6.36
CA ARG A 162 17.72 -6.60 -5.01
C ARG A 162 18.10 -7.61 -3.94
N GLN A 163 18.09 -8.91 -4.25
CA GLN A 163 18.45 -9.97 -3.31
C GLN A 163 19.96 -10.11 -3.10
N THR A 164 20.80 -9.57 -3.99
CA THR A 164 22.27 -9.63 -3.86
C THR A 164 22.79 -8.67 -2.76
N VAL A 165 22.00 -8.46 -1.71
CA VAL A 165 22.40 -7.58 -0.60
C VAL A 165 23.20 -8.37 0.42
N ALA A 166 24.42 -7.89 0.72
CA ALA A 166 25.27 -8.46 1.75
C ALA A 166 24.59 -8.44 3.13
N GLU A 167 24.97 -9.35 3.99
CA GLU A 167 24.55 -9.41 5.40
C GLU A 167 24.67 -8.02 6.06
N ILE A 168 23.63 -7.63 6.78
CA ILE A 168 23.58 -6.32 7.41
C ILE A 168 24.36 -6.38 8.73
N SER A 169 25.43 -5.59 8.82
CA SER A 169 26.24 -5.58 10.03
C SER A 169 25.45 -5.04 11.24
N PRO A 170 25.69 -5.57 12.46
CA PRO A 170 25.08 -5.09 13.70
C PRO A 170 25.29 -3.58 13.93
N LYS A 171 26.45 -3.06 13.50
CA LYS A 171 26.74 -1.62 13.57
C LYS A 171 25.73 -0.82 12.73
N LYS A 172 25.44 -1.27 11.50
CA LYS A 172 24.50 -0.58 10.60
C LYS A 172 23.08 -0.58 11.16
N ILE A 173 22.66 -1.67 11.82
CA ILE A 173 21.37 -1.77 12.51
C ILE A 173 21.31 -0.74 13.64
N LYS A 174 22.35 -0.69 14.48
CA LYS A 174 22.45 0.27 15.58
C LYS A 174 22.45 1.71 15.10
N ASP A 175 23.24 2.04 14.09
CA ASP A 175 23.31 3.39 13.52
C ASP A 175 21.94 3.81 12.96
N TYR A 176 21.23 2.91 12.28
CA TYR A 176 19.87 3.16 11.76
C TYR A 176 18.86 3.39 12.90
N TYR A 177 18.91 2.56 13.94
CA TYR A 177 18.05 2.70 15.12
C TYR A 177 18.25 4.07 15.79
N GLU A 178 19.50 4.45 16.06
CA GLU A 178 19.84 5.73 16.70
C GLU A 178 19.38 6.93 15.85
N ALA A 179 19.63 6.89 14.55
CA ALA A 179 19.23 7.96 13.62
C ALA A 179 17.71 8.09 13.43
N ASN A 180 16.94 7.04 13.79
CA ASN A 180 15.49 6.98 13.57
C ASN A 180 14.71 6.75 14.86
N LYS A 181 15.24 7.09 16.04
CA LYS A 181 14.61 6.83 17.35
C LYS A 181 13.14 7.27 17.44
N SER A 182 12.81 8.40 16.83
CA SER A 182 11.42 8.90 16.81
C SER A 182 10.43 7.98 16.14
N LYS A 183 10.87 7.16 15.18
CA LYS A 183 10.03 6.17 14.49
C LYS A 183 9.67 4.98 15.37
N TRP A 184 10.46 4.75 16.40
CA TRP A 184 10.31 3.64 17.34
C TRP A 184 9.56 4.03 18.62
N TYR A 185 9.06 5.27 18.65
CA TYR A 185 8.20 5.69 19.75
C TYR A 185 6.87 4.95 19.72
N THR A 186 6.54 4.32 20.83
CA THR A 186 5.26 3.64 21.04
C THR A 186 4.49 4.39 22.12
N PRO A 187 3.29 4.91 21.83
CA PRO A 187 2.43 5.53 22.82
C PRO A 187 2.10 4.55 23.96
N ALA A 188 1.86 5.08 25.15
CA ALA A 188 1.31 4.29 26.26
C ALA A 188 0.09 3.51 25.76
N SER A 189 -0.05 2.28 26.24
CA SER A 189 -1.21 1.43 25.91
C SER A 189 -1.78 0.76 27.15
N ALA A 190 -3.09 0.50 27.08
CA ALA A 190 -3.82 -0.18 28.16
C ALA A 190 -4.64 -1.33 27.58
N LYS A 191 -4.59 -2.48 28.25
CA LYS A 191 -5.51 -3.58 28.01
C LYS A 191 -6.75 -3.32 28.85
N ILE A 192 -7.91 -3.22 28.21
CA ILE A 192 -9.14 -2.80 28.85
C ILE A 192 -10.25 -3.84 28.70
N SER A 193 -11.11 -3.86 29.69
CA SER A 193 -12.42 -4.50 29.66
C SER A 193 -13.50 -3.45 29.91
N LEU A 194 -14.68 -3.61 29.31
CA LEU A 194 -15.72 -2.59 29.34
C LEU A 194 -17.10 -3.22 29.65
N ILE A 195 -17.89 -2.51 30.43
CA ILE A 195 -19.32 -2.74 30.61
C ILE A 195 -20.05 -1.54 30.01
N THR A 196 -20.93 -1.81 29.06
CA THR A 196 -21.73 -0.80 28.37
C THR A 196 -23.19 -0.93 28.77
N LEU A 197 -23.77 0.12 29.37
CA LEU A 197 -25.20 0.23 29.62
C LEU A 197 -25.83 1.21 28.65
N LYS A 198 -26.75 0.71 27.84
CA LYS A 198 -27.39 1.48 26.78
C LYS A 198 -28.80 1.91 27.19
N THR A 199 -29.09 3.19 27.04
CA THR A 199 -30.45 3.73 27.23
C THR A 199 -31.33 3.37 26.05
N GLY A 200 -32.60 3.05 26.30
CA GLY A 200 -33.54 2.69 25.26
C GLY A 200 -34.92 2.30 25.80
N ARG A 201 -35.61 1.43 25.10
CA ARG A 201 -36.96 0.99 25.48
C ARG A 201 -37.03 0.24 26.82
N THR A 202 -35.92 -0.35 27.26
CA THR A 202 -35.85 -1.23 28.44
C THR A 202 -35.26 -0.57 29.68
N ALA A 203 -34.59 0.57 29.55
CA ALA A 203 -33.99 1.27 30.65
C ALA A 203 -33.78 2.77 30.33
N THR A 204 -34.11 3.62 31.28
CA THR A 204 -33.83 5.04 31.19
C THR A 204 -32.39 5.36 31.61
N LEU A 205 -31.92 6.56 31.32
CA LEU A 205 -30.57 6.98 31.71
C LEU A 205 -30.41 6.97 33.25
N GLU A 206 -31.44 7.38 34.01
CA GLU A 206 -31.43 7.37 35.47
C GLU A 206 -31.35 5.96 36.06
N GLU A 207 -32.06 5.00 35.47
CA GLU A 207 -31.97 3.60 35.87
C GLU A 207 -30.57 3.04 35.57
N ASN A 208 -30.02 3.36 34.45
CA ASN A 208 -28.64 2.98 34.09
C ASN A 208 -27.60 3.61 34.99
N ARG A 209 -27.79 4.86 35.46
CA ARG A 209 -26.92 5.49 36.48
C ARG A 209 -26.93 4.74 37.80
N LYS A 210 -28.12 4.34 38.27
CA LYS A 210 -28.26 3.54 39.49
C LYS A 210 -27.59 2.18 39.31
N LEU A 211 -27.88 1.50 38.23
CA LEU A 211 -27.30 0.21 37.90
C LEU A 211 -25.76 0.26 37.79
N ALA A 212 -25.23 1.30 37.18
CA ALA A 212 -23.77 1.49 37.07
C ALA A 212 -23.10 1.61 38.45
N LYS A 213 -23.70 2.38 39.37
CA LYS A 213 -23.22 2.47 40.74
C LYS A 213 -23.30 1.14 41.49
N GLU A 214 -24.38 0.37 41.29
CA GLU A 214 -24.50 -0.98 41.85
C GLU A 214 -23.43 -1.93 41.31
N ILE A 215 -23.11 -1.88 40.00
CA ILE A 215 -22.06 -2.68 39.38
C ILE A 215 -20.70 -2.34 40.00
N VAL A 216 -20.38 -1.05 40.16
CA VAL A 216 -19.15 -0.61 40.83
C VAL A 216 -19.10 -1.13 42.25
N ALA A 217 -20.20 -1.03 43.03
CA ALA A 217 -20.27 -1.51 44.40
C ALA A 217 -20.05 -3.05 44.48
N LYS A 218 -20.65 -3.81 43.57
CA LYS A 218 -20.48 -5.30 43.49
C LYS A 218 -19.04 -5.67 43.16
N TYR A 219 -18.41 -4.97 42.22
CA TYR A 219 -16.99 -5.19 41.90
C TYR A 219 -16.12 -4.92 43.13
N ASN A 220 -16.37 -3.82 43.85
CA ASN A 220 -15.65 -3.48 45.08
C ASN A 220 -15.90 -4.46 46.22
N ALA A 221 -17.05 -5.16 46.19
CA ALA A 221 -17.37 -6.26 47.12
C ALA A 221 -16.73 -7.60 46.71
N GLY A 222 -15.99 -7.65 45.58
CA GLY A 222 -15.22 -8.82 45.17
C GLY A 222 -15.83 -9.64 44.01
N GLU A 223 -16.95 -9.20 43.40
CA GLU A 223 -17.47 -9.87 42.20
C GLU A 223 -16.53 -9.66 41.03
N LYS A 224 -16.37 -10.69 40.19
CA LYS A 224 -15.49 -10.62 39.01
C LYS A 224 -16.08 -9.70 37.95
N PHE A 225 -15.26 -8.81 37.39
CA PHE A 225 -15.66 -7.88 36.31
C PHE A 225 -16.25 -8.62 35.11
N SER A 226 -15.66 -9.76 34.74
CA SER A 226 -16.13 -10.58 33.62
C SER A 226 -17.55 -11.12 33.84
N ASP A 227 -17.92 -11.46 35.07
CA ASP A 227 -19.26 -11.99 35.36
C ASP A 227 -20.29 -10.84 35.38
N LEU A 228 -19.91 -9.68 35.90
CA LEU A 228 -20.71 -8.46 35.81
C LEU A 228 -20.90 -8.02 34.34
N ALA A 229 -19.86 -8.09 33.51
CA ALA A 229 -19.96 -7.78 32.10
C ALA A 229 -20.91 -8.73 31.36
N ARG A 230 -20.79 -10.04 31.56
CA ARG A 230 -21.74 -11.02 30.99
C ARG A 230 -23.18 -10.77 31.39
N LYS A 231 -23.40 -10.34 32.61
CA LYS A 231 -24.74 -10.13 33.16
C LYS A 231 -25.38 -8.82 32.75
N TYR A 232 -24.61 -7.75 32.69
CA TYR A 232 -25.14 -6.39 32.58
C TYR A 232 -24.77 -5.67 31.29
N SER A 233 -23.67 -6.03 30.62
CA SER A 233 -23.25 -5.34 29.41
C SER A 233 -24.20 -5.58 28.24
N LYS A 234 -24.42 -4.55 27.43
CA LYS A 234 -25.29 -4.53 26.25
C LYS A 234 -24.52 -4.43 24.94
N ASP A 235 -23.24 -4.70 24.97
CA ASP A 235 -22.38 -4.75 23.77
C ASP A 235 -21.96 -6.19 23.40
N ASP A 236 -21.34 -6.34 22.25
CA ASP A 236 -20.92 -7.64 21.70
C ASP A 236 -19.78 -8.30 22.53
N SER A 237 -19.07 -7.52 23.35
CA SER A 237 -18.01 -8.02 24.21
C SER A 237 -18.53 -8.74 25.46
N SER A 238 -19.83 -8.58 25.79
CA SER A 238 -20.45 -9.15 26.99
C SER A 238 -20.22 -10.66 27.13
N ALA A 239 -20.36 -11.42 26.02
CA ALA A 239 -20.13 -12.85 26.00
C ALA A 239 -18.68 -13.24 26.35
N LYS A 240 -17.72 -12.38 26.04
CA LYS A 240 -16.29 -12.52 26.36
C LYS A 240 -15.92 -11.89 27.72
N GLY A 241 -16.89 -11.54 28.57
CA GLY A 241 -16.65 -10.92 29.86
C GLY A 241 -16.25 -9.45 29.76
N GLY A 242 -16.62 -8.77 28.68
CA GLY A 242 -16.34 -7.36 28.45
C GLY A 242 -14.93 -7.08 27.93
N GLU A 243 -14.15 -8.09 27.52
CA GLU A 243 -12.77 -7.90 27.04
C GLU A 243 -12.75 -7.16 25.70
N TRP A 244 -12.04 -6.00 25.67
CA TRP A 244 -11.83 -5.18 24.47
C TRP A 244 -10.42 -5.31 23.89
N GLY A 245 -9.43 -5.64 24.72
CA GLY A 245 -8.04 -5.80 24.32
C GLY A 245 -7.18 -4.56 24.52
N TRP A 246 -6.10 -4.45 23.72
CA TRP A 246 -5.11 -3.38 23.84
C TRP A 246 -5.49 -2.16 23.00
N TYR A 247 -5.46 -0.98 23.64
CA TYR A 247 -5.65 0.33 22.99
C TYR A 247 -4.48 1.26 23.34
N LYS A 248 -4.01 1.98 22.32
CA LYS A 248 -3.01 3.03 22.54
C LYS A 248 -3.69 4.31 23.01
N LYS A 249 -2.96 5.12 23.74
CA LYS A 249 -3.42 6.44 24.17
C LYS A 249 -3.81 7.27 22.96
N GLY A 250 -5.04 7.77 22.95
CA GLY A 250 -5.65 8.53 21.85
C GLY A 250 -6.51 7.71 20.88
N GLU A 251 -6.60 6.38 21.03
CA GLU A 251 -7.44 5.52 20.17
C GLU A 251 -8.89 5.37 20.68
N LEU A 252 -9.12 5.63 21.97
CA LEU A 252 -10.45 5.57 22.56
C LEU A 252 -11.19 6.91 22.44
N ASN A 253 -12.50 6.89 22.74
CA ASN A 253 -13.22 8.15 22.97
C ASN A 253 -12.48 8.99 24.01
N PRO A 254 -12.32 10.32 23.83
CA PRO A 254 -11.51 11.17 24.71
C PRO A 254 -11.81 11.04 26.22
N LEU A 255 -13.09 10.81 26.58
CA LEU A 255 -13.50 10.63 27.97
C LEU A 255 -13.03 9.28 28.53
N LEU A 256 -13.20 8.21 27.75
CA LEU A 256 -12.73 6.87 28.12
C LEU A 256 -11.20 6.81 28.13
N ASP A 257 -10.55 7.43 27.15
CA ASP A 257 -9.09 7.51 27.05
C ASP A 257 -8.49 8.16 28.31
N LYS A 258 -9.00 9.33 28.68
CA LYS A 258 -8.58 10.02 29.90
C LYS A 258 -8.71 9.12 31.13
N GLN A 259 -9.82 8.42 31.27
CA GLN A 259 -10.06 7.54 32.40
C GLN A 259 -9.14 6.30 32.35
N ALA A 260 -9.02 5.62 31.21
CA ALA A 260 -8.19 4.44 31.05
C ALA A 260 -6.72 4.71 31.45
N PHE A 261 -6.20 5.87 31.07
CA PHE A 261 -4.80 6.22 31.35
C PHE A 261 -4.58 6.89 32.72
N SER A 262 -5.65 7.33 33.41
CA SER A 262 -5.53 7.94 34.75
C SER A 262 -5.56 6.93 35.91
N ILE A 263 -6.27 5.81 35.78
CA ILE A 263 -6.37 4.79 36.85
C ILE A 263 -5.26 3.76 36.73
N GLU A 264 -4.95 3.07 37.82
CA GLU A 264 -3.96 1.98 37.86
C GLU A 264 -4.47 0.69 37.21
N ALA A 265 -3.55 -0.18 36.79
CA ALA A 265 -3.90 -1.53 36.36
C ALA A 265 -4.60 -2.30 37.49
N GLY A 266 -5.60 -3.11 37.14
CA GLY A 266 -6.45 -3.83 38.10
C GLY A 266 -7.63 -3.02 38.65
N LYS A 267 -7.73 -1.72 38.38
CA LYS A 267 -8.81 -0.84 38.87
C LYS A 267 -9.89 -0.65 37.79
N ILE A 268 -11.09 -0.25 38.30
CA ILE A 268 -12.21 0.18 37.44
C ILE A 268 -12.42 1.70 37.55
N THR A 269 -13.05 2.27 36.54
CA THR A 269 -13.47 3.68 36.59
C THR A 269 -14.79 3.84 37.36
N GLU A 270 -15.06 5.07 37.82
CA GLU A 270 -16.42 5.49 38.02
C GLU A 270 -17.20 5.42 36.69
N PRO A 271 -18.55 5.36 36.75
CA PRO A 271 -19.37 5.36 35.54
C PRO A 271 -19.11 6.59 34.69
N VAL A 272 -18.79 6.38 33.39
CA VAL A 272 -18.51 7.43 32.40
C VAL A 272 -19.71 7.55 31.45
N GLU A 273 -20.36 8.71 31.44
CA GLU A 273 -21.49 8.99 30.54
C GLU A 273 -21.01 9.55 29.21
N ILE A 274 -21.44 8.94 28.11
CA ILE A 274 -21.19 9.44 26.75
C ILE A 274 -22.47 9.31 25.94
N GLY A 275 -23.13 10.43 25.72
CA GLY A 275 -24.44 10.46 25.05
C GLY A 275 -25.51 9.73 25.88
N ASP A 276 -26.13 8.72 25.27
CA ASP A 276 -27.16 7.87 25.86
C ASP A 276 -26.62 6.56 26.47
N MET A 277 -25.31 6.45 26.64
CA MET A 277 -24.63 5.25 27.15
C MET A 277 -23.80 5.58 28.38
N ILE A 278 -23.73 4.58 29.27
CA ILE A 278 -22.86 4.64 30.46
C ILE A 278 -21.85 3.49 30.34
N PHE A 279 -20.60 3.84 30.58
CA PHE A 279 -19.47 2.91 30.48
C PHE A 279 -18.81 2.76 31.86
N ILE A 280 -18.46 1.53 32.20
CA ILE A 280 -17.56 1.20 33.30
C ILE A 280 -16.37 0.49 32.71
N LEU A 281 -15.20 1.09 32.85
CA LEU A 281 -13.97 0.58 32.24
C LEU A 281 -13.10 -0.06 33.31
N LYS A 282 -12.55 -1.23 33.06
CA LYS A 282 -11.48 -1.85 33.84
C LYS A 282 -10.19 -1.81 33.04
N VAL A 283 -9.11 -1.39 33.69
CA VAL A 283 -7.77 -1.51 33.14
C VAL A 283 -7.17 -2.82 33.64
N GLU A 284 -6.92 -3.75 32.73
CA GLU A 284 -6.30 -5.04 33.07
C GLU A 284 -4.78 -4.89 33.23
N GLU A 285 -4.15 -4.28 32.20
CA GLU A 285 -2.71 -4.09 32.13
C GLU A 285 -2.39 -2.74 31.50
N LYS A 286 -1.21 -2.18 31.80
CA LYS A 286 -0.68 -0.98 31.14
C LYS A 286 0.73 -1.19 30.66
N LYS A 287 1.05 -0.58 29.52
CA LYS A 287 2.42 -0.41 29.03
C LYS A 287 2.71 1.07 28.94
N PRO A 288 3.83 1.55 29.51
CA PRO A 288 4.22 2.95 29.43
C PRO A 288 4.54 3.32 27.98
N ASP A 289 4.48 4.60 27.67
CA ASP A 289 5.05 5.11 26.43
C ASP A 289 6.57 5.07 26.49
N GLY A 290 7.18 5.00 25.33
CA GLY A 290 8.63 4.95 25.25
C GLY A 290 9.13 4.59 23.85
N ILE A 291 10.45 4.55 23.76
CA ILE A 291 11.12 4.07 22.53
C ILE A 291 11.28 2.55 22.66
N SER A 292 10.73 1.82 21.70
CA SER A 292 10.87 0.37 21.65
C SER A 292 12.35 -0.03 21.63
N PRO A 293 12.77 -1.00 22.47
CA PRO A 293 14.14 -1.50 22.44
C PRO A 293 14.55 -1.98 21.05
N ILE A 294 15.84 -1.86 20.73
CA ILE A 294 16.37 -2.24 19.43
C ILE A 294 16.07 -3.71 19.07
N ASP A 295 16.03 -4.60 20.05
CA ASP A 295 15.76 -6.01 19.83
C ASP A 295 14.32 -6.27 19.38
N ASP A 296 13.35 -5.47 19.85
CA ASP A 296 11.95 -5.59 19.48
C ASP A 296 11.68 -5.11 18.04
N VAL A 297 12.54 -4.24 17.51
CA VAL A 297 12.38 -3.63 16.18
C VAL A 297 13.48 -4.05 15.20
N ARG A 298 14.38 -4.95 15.62
CA ARG A 298 15.54 -5.40 14.85
C ARG A 298 15.16 -5.92 13.47
N GLU A 299 14.22 -6.85 13.39
CA GLU A 299 13.79 -7.45 12.12
C GLU A 299 13.22 -6.41 11.16
N GLN A 300 12.47 -5.45 11.69
CA GLN A 300 11.91 -4.36 10.90
C GLN A 300 13.01 -3.43 10.36
N ILE A 301 14.04 -3.16 11.18
CA ILE A 301 15.20 -2.37 10.76
C ILE A 301 15.99 -3.10 9.69
N GLU A 302 16.28 -4.39 9.89
CA GLU A 302 17.00 -5.24 8.93
C GLU A 302 16.26 -5.28 7.60
N TRP A 303 14.94 -5.51 7.62
CA TRP A 303 14.12 -5.48 6.42
C TRP A 303 14.18 -4.12 5.70
N THR A 304 14.08 -3.02 6.45
CA THR A 304 14.12 -1.66 5.89
C THR A 304 15.47 -1.36 5.25
N ILE A 305 16.57 -1.71 5.92
CA ILE A 305 17.92 -1.52 5.39
C ILE A 305 18.15 -2.43 4.17
N ALA A 306 17.69 -3.69 4.20
CA ALA A 306 17.77 -4.59 3.07
C ALA A 306 17.05 -4.04 1.84
N GLU A 307 15.84 -3.52 2.03
CA GLU A 307 15.07 -2.91 0.95
C GLU A 307 15.77 -1.67 0.36
N GLN A 308 16.31 -0.80 1.22
CA GLN A 308 17.07 0.39 0.78
C GLN A 308 18.32 0.00 0.01
N ASN A 309 19.13 -0.92 0.56
CA ASN A 309 20.33 -1.41 -0.12
C ASN A 309 20.00 -2.10 -1.45
N GLY A 310 18.94 -2.90 -1.49
CA GLY A 310 18.48 -3.57 -2.71
C GLY A 310 18.06 -2.56 -3.78
N ARG A 311 17.34 -1.51 -3.40
CA ARG A 311 16.95 -0.42 -4.30
C ARG A 311 18.18 0.35 -4.84
N GLU A 312 19.12 0.69 -3.96
CA GLU A 312 20.35 1.36 -4.37
C GLU A 312 21.19 0.50 -5.33
N THR A 313 21.32 -0.79 -5.02
CA THR A 313 22.06 -1.76 -5.87
C THR A 313 21.42 -1.86 -7.24
N TYR A 314 20.09 -1.96 -7.29
CA TYR A 314 19.34 -1.97 -8.54
C TYR A 314 19.54 -0.67 -9.34
N ASN A 315 19.39 0.49 -8.69
CA ASN A 315 19.54 1.79 -9.37
C ASN A 315 20.95 1.98 -9.94
N LYS A 316 21.99 1.64 -9.16
CA LYS A 316 23.39 1.69 -9.62
C LYS A 316 23.63 0.76 -10.81
N TRP A 317 23.06 -0.44 -10.77
CA TRP A 317 23.17 -1.37 -11.88
C TRP A 317 22.49 -0.83 -13.15
N VAL A 318 21.26 -0.35 -13.08
CA VAL A 318 20.54 0.22 -14.23
C VAL A 318 21.27 1.45 -14.77
N GLU A 319 21.77 2.33 -13.89
CA GLU A 319 22.61 3.47 -14.31
C GLU A 319 23.88 3.00 -15.04
N GLY A 320 24.49 1.92 -14.58
CA GLY A 320 25.62 1.28 -15.25
C GLY A 320 25.25 0.76 -16.64
N LEU A 321 24.05 0.19 -16.83
CA LEU A 321 23.54 -0.22 -18.15
C LEU A 321 23.37 0.97 -19.07
N ARG A 322 22.74 2.07 -18.61
CA ARG A 322 22.56 3.30 -19.39
C ARG A 322 23.88 3.89 -19.87
N LYS A 323 24.92 3.88 -19.03
CA LYS A 323 26.25 4.42 -19.38
C LYS A 323 26.99 3.61 -20.45
N LYS A 324 26.66 2.31 -20.58
CA LYS A 324 27.31 1.40 -21.55
C LYS A 324 26.58 1.29 -22.88
N ALA A 325 25.31 1.65 -22.90
CA ALA A 325 24.44 1.48 -24.05
C ALA A 325 24.31 2.76 -24.87
N PHE A 326 23.94 2.59 -26.13
CA PHE A 326 23.52 3.73 -26.94
C PHE A 326 22.08 4.10 -26.58
N VAL A 327 21.91 5.28 -25.97
CA VAL A 327 20.61 5.85 -25.63
C VAL A 327 20.55 7.29 -26.14
N LYS A 328 19.56 7.60 -26.96
CA LYS A 328 19.32 8.95 -27.48
C LYS A 328 17.88 9.36 -27.22
N TYR A 329 17.67 10.47 -26.54
CA TYR A 329 16.37 11.09 -26.30
C TYR A 329 16.08 12.17 -27.32
N TYR A 330 14.82 12.28 -27.75
CA TYR A 330 14.34 13.31 -28.67
C TYR A 330 13.34 14.20 -27.92
N LYS A 331 13.31 15.48 -28.32
CA LYS A 331 12.42 16.50 -27.69
C LYS A 331 11.08 16.55 -28.42
#